data_01e279e73a9931b48caa4882c0939e5f
#
_entry.id   01e279e73a9931b48caa4882c0939e5f
#
_cell.length_a   1.000
_cell.length_b   1.000
_cell.length_c   1.000
_cell.angle_alpha   90.00
_cell.angle_beta   90.00
_cell.angle_gamma   90.00
#
_symmetry.space_group_name_H-M   'P 1'
#
loop_
_entity.id
_entity.type
_entity.pdbx_description
1 polymer ?
#
loop_
_entity_poly.entity_id
_entity_poly.type
_entity_poly.pdbx_seq_one_letter_code
_entity_poly.pdbx_strand_id
1 'polypeptide(L)'
;MIGVDNPGKGNAEEVVEVGYDWGKPVPGCTSVAYCNLFNEKYSEQSKQERARYAPYLKTSDTAEDYGEGQIDPRGEGWKRNLTEQFERRRKQGFAYIELDNPDAYSVADVVGAVELAESYGLKVIAKNPGLMDGDPLAYVAHRNVYGIIVEKGAGNAHEMDALRQRAGKPDMPVWFVFFDKRKGVGAGKKAAEQTTGVARQYRGMHVSYSPGGEYTHSVDEIA
;
A
#
# COMPACT_ATOMS: atom_id res chain seq x y z
N MET A 1 -3.57 11.47 2.01
CA MET A 1 -3.49 10.23 2.81
C MET A 1 -2.53 10.48 3.96
N ILE A 2 -2.89 10.12 5.14
CA ILE A 2 -2.08 10.29 6.34
C ILE A 2 -1.76 8.90 6.85
N GLY A 3 -0.47 8.53 6.87
CA GLY A 3 -0.04 7.32 7.56
C GLY A 3 0.06 7.59 9.05
N VAL A 4 -0.60 6.81 9.91
CA VAL A 4 -0.65 7.12 11.35
C VAL A 4 -0.58 5.85 12.19
N ASP A 5 0.39 5.79 13.08
CA ASP A 5 0.45 4.75 14.11
C ASP A 5 -0.54 5.00 15.25
N ASN A 6 -0.96 6.24 15.44
CA ASN A 6 -1.93 6.62 16.47
C ASN A 6 -2.82 7.76 15.97
N PRO A 7 -3.78 7.47 15.09
CA PRO A 7 -4.63 8.50 14.52
C PRO A 7 -5.62 9.03 15.58
N GLY A 8 -5.68 10.34 15.69
CA GLY A 8 -6.74 11.04 16.40
C GLY A 8 -8.12 10.85 15.75
N LYS A 9 -8.99 11.85 15.83
CA LYS A 9 -10.23 11.89 15.03
C LYS A 9 -9.91 12.45 13.66
N GLY A 10 -10.15 11.68 12.60
CA GLY A 10 -10.03 12.13 11.21
C GLY A 10 -11.28 12.89 10.74
N ASN A 11 -11.15 13.57 9.61
CA ASN A 11 -12.26 14.20 8.90
C ASN A 11 -12.83 13.22 7.85
N ALA A 12 -14.12 13.33 7.53
CA ALA A 12 -14.80 12.40 6.61
C ALA A 12 -14.21 12.36 5.19
N GLU A 13 -13.50 13.42 4.79
CA GLU A 13 -12.83 13.53 3.48
C GLU A 13 -11.40 12.98 3.48
N GLU A 14 -10.85 12.65 4.66
CA GLU A 14 -9.50 12.13 4.77
C GLU A 14 -9.45 10.63 4.47
N VAL A 15 -8.43 10.22 3.73
CA VAL A 15 -8.04 8.82 3.59
C VAL A 15 -6.82 8.59 4.45
N VAL A 16 -6.96 7.72 5.44
CA VAL A 16 -5.91 7.40 6.41
C VAL A 16 -5.42 5.99 6.19
N GLU A 17 -4.14 5.85 5.87
CA GLU A 17 -3.46 4.56 5.92
C GLU A 17 -3.15 4.22 7.37
N VAL A 18 -3.49 3.01 7.76
CA VAL A 18 -3.34 2.52 9.11
C VAL A 18 -2.30 1.41 9.12
N GLY A 19 -1.22 1.65 9.84
CA GLY A 19 -0.11 0.71 9.94
C GLY A 19 -0.50 -0.66 10.50
N TYR A 20 0.45 -1.57 10.43
CA TYR A 20 0.26 -2.98 10.78
C TYR A 20 -0.34 -3.20 12.18
N ASP A 21 0.16 -2.48 13.18
CA ASP A 21 -0.21 -2.69 14.58
C ASP A 21 -1.56 -2.06 14.97
N TRP A 22 -2.15 -1.25 14.08
CA TRP A 22 -3.42 -0.62 14.36
C TRP A 22 -4.60 -1.55 14.10
N GLY A 23 -5.32 -1.88 15.16
CA GLY A 23 -6.35 -2.94 15.13
C GLY A 23 -7.75 -2.50 14.71
N LYS A 24 -7.99 -1.22 14.31
CA LYS A 24 -9.34 -0.72 13.99
C LYS A 24 -9.32 0.49 13.05
N PRO A 25 -10.39 0.72 12.26
CA PRO A 25 -10.55 1.92 11.46
C PRO A 25 -10.58 3.19 12.34
N VAL A 26 -10.10 4.30 11.77
CA VAL A 26 -10.17 5.62 12.40
C VAL A 26 -11.57 6.18 12.23
N PRO A 27 -12.23 6.60 13.33
CA PRO A 27 -13.57 7.16 13.24
C PRO A 27 -13.60 8.44 12.41
N GLY A 28 -14.58 8.55 11.51
CA GLY A 28 -14.83 9.77 10.74
C GLY A 28 -14.00 9.93 9.46
N CYS A 29 -13.17 8.94 9.07
CA CYS A 29 -12.42 8.96 7.82
C CYS A 29 -12.47 7.63 7.10
N THR A 30 -12.01 7.59 5.84
CA THR A 30 -11.78 6.35 5.11
C THR A 30 -10.44 5.75 5.54
N SER A 31 -10.49 4.63 6.26
CA SER A 31 -9.30 3.95 6.74
C SER A 31 -8.88 2.83 5.80
N VAL A 32 -7.60 2.83 5.42
CA VAL A 32 -6.96 1.82 4.59
C VAL A 32 -5.99 1.03 5.46
N ALA A 33 -6.20 -0.27 5.61
CA ALA A 33 -5.29 -1.09 6.39
C ALA A 33 -4.12 -1.57 5.54
N TYR A 34 -2.93 -1.51 6.10
CA TYR A 34 -1.75 -2.12 5.52
C TYR A 34 -1.90 -3.64 5.43
N CYS A 35 -1.65 -4.20 4.26
CA CYS A 35 -1.47 -5.63 4.01
C CYS A 35 -0.25 -5.82 3.09
N ASN A 36 0.49 -6.89 3.31
CA ASN A 36 1.71 -7.16 2.59
C ASN A 36 1.58 -8.46 1.79
N LEU A 37 2.04 -8.46 0.55
CA LEU A 37 2.14 -9.68 -0.26
C LEU A 37 3.22 -10.65 0.28
N PHE A 38 4.18 -10.14 1.06
CA PHE A 38 5.10 -10.94 1.86
C PHE A 38 4.43 -11.46 3.14
N ASN A 39 5.15 -12.32 3.88
CA ASN A 39 4.76 -12.63 5.24
C ASN A 39 5.14 -11.46 6.14
N GLU A 40 4.14 -10.80 6.68
CA GLU A 40 4.32 -9.66 7.58
C GLU A 40 5.07 -10.08 8.85
N LYS A 41 6.03 -9.25 9.27
CA LYS A 41 6.76 -9.44 10.53
C LYS A 41 7.34 -10.85 10.73
N TYR A 42 7.78 -11.50 9.64
CA TYR A 42 8.32 -12.87 9.71
C TYR A 42 9.41 -13.04 10.77
N SER A 43 10.29 -12.06 10.94
CA SER A 43 11.36 -12.08 11.94
C SER A 43 10.86 -11.96 13.38
N GLU A 44 9.70 -11.34 13.60
CA GLU A 44 9.09 -11.14 14.92
C GLU A 44 8.22 -12.32 15.35
N GLN A 45 7.86 -13.18 14.41
CA GLN A 45 7.04 -14.34 14.69
C GLN A 45 7.78 -15.35 15.56
N SER A 46 7.03 -16.10 16.35
CA SER A 46 7.58 -17.23 17.09
C SER A 46 8.21 -18.26 16.16
N LYS A 47 9.15 -19.07 16.68
CA LYS A 47 9.76 -20.16 15.91
C LYS A 47 8.71 -21.09 15.29
N GLN A 48 7.62 -21.34 16.00
CA GLN A 48 6.54 -22.22 15.54
C GLN A 48 5.77 -21.57 14.37
N GLU A 49 5.46 -20.28 14.43
CA GLU A 49 4.78 -19.55 13.35
C GLU A 49 5.68 -19.46 12.12
N ARG A 50 6.95 -19.08 12.28
CA ARG A 50 7.91 -19.08 11.17
C ARG A 50 8.04 -20.44 10.49
N ALA A 51 8.03 -21.53 11.25
CA ALA A 51 8.10 -22.88 10.70
C ALA A 51 6.91 -23.22 9.78
N ARG A 52 5.75 -22.57 9.95
CA ARG A 52 4.59 -22.75 9.05
C ARG A 52 4.82 -22.18 7.66
N TYR A 53 5.62 -21.12 7.53
CA TYR A 53 5.87 -20.42 6.27
C TYR A 53 7.23 -20.72 5.66
N ALA A 54 8.19 -21.16 6.46
CA ALA A 54 9.55 -21.47 6.01
C ALA A 54 9.62 -22.34 4.73
N PRO A 55 8.78 -23.39 4.56
CA PRO A 55 8.78 -24.20 3.34
C PRO A 55 8.33 -23.46 2.07
N TYR A 56 7.71 -22.30 2.21
CA TYR A 56 7.11 -21.53 1.11
C TYR A 56 7.90 -20.27 0.77
N LEU A 57 8.93 -19.93 1.51
CA LEU A 57 9.77 -18.76 1.22
C LEU A 57 10.49 -18.94 -0.11
N LYS A 58 10.47 -17.91 -0.95
CA LYS A 58 11.18 -17.89 -2.23
C LYS A 58 12.70 -17.92 -2.06
N THR A 59 13.16 -17.21 -1.04
CA THR A 59 14.57 -17.12 -0.67
C THR A 59 14.70 -17.23 0.84
N SER A 60 15.89 -17.61 1.33
CA SER A 60 16.24 -17.46 2.75
C SER A 60 16.38 -15.99 3.16
N ASP A 61 16.28 -15.07 2.20
CA ASP A 61 16.39 -13.65 2.40
C ASP A 61 15.05 -13.14 2.90
N THR A 62 14.95 -12.98 4.20
CA THR A 62 14.08 -12.00 4.82
C THR A 62 14.50 -10.65 4.21
N ALA A 63 13.56 -9.81 3.81
CA ALA A 63 13.89 -8.43 3.50
C ALA A 63 14.62 -7.87 4.73
N GLU A 64 15.94 -7.77 4.64
CA GLU A 64 16.82 -7.56 5.79
C GLU A 64 16.45 -6.31 6.60
N ASP A 65 15.81 -5.33 5.92
CA ASP A 65 15.46 -4.05 6.51
C ASP A 65 14.17 -4.07 7.36
N TYR A 66 13.21 -4.98 7.09
CA TYR A 66 11.89 -4.95 7.72
C TYR A 66 11.44 -6.29 8.32
N GLY A 67 12.24 -7.33 8.21
CA GLY A 67 11.94 -8.64 8.78
C GLY A 67 10.81 -9.40 8.09
N GLU A 68 10.49 -9.06 6.85
CA GLU A 68 9.43 -9.65 6.05
C GLU A 68 9.95 -10.85 5.25
N GLY A 69 9.12 -11.87 5.07
CA GLY A 69 9.46 -13.07 4.31
C GLY A 69 8.74 -13.14 2.97
N GLN A 70 9.46 -13.09 1.85
CA GLN A 70 8.86 -13.27 0.53
C GLN A 70 8.40 -14.72 0.32
N ILE A 71 7.10 -14.93 0.05
CA ILE A 71 6.50 -16.25 -0.15
C ILE A 71 6.29 -16.53 -1.64
N ASP A 72 6.50 -17.77 -2.08
CA ASP A 72 6.20 -18.19 -3.46
C ASP A 72 4.68 -18.13 -3.71
N PRO A 73 4.20 -17.31 -4.67
CA PRO A 73 2.78 -17.13 -4.94
C PRO A 73 2.11 -18.39 -5.54
N ARG A 74 2.90 -19.33 -6.06
CA ARG A 74 2.40 -20.61 -6.60
C ARG A 74 2.04 -21.62 -5.51
N GLY A 75 2.42 -21.34 -4.26
CA GLY A 75 2.23 -22.24 -3.14
C GLY A 75 1.00 -21.94 -2.30
N GLU A 76 0.48 -22.98 -1.61
CA GLU A 76 -0.63 -22.79 -0.65
C GLU A 76 -0.28 -21.85 0.50
N GLY A 77 1.02 -21.71 0.82
CA GLY A 77 1.51 -20.82 1.88
C GLY A 77 1.18 -19.35 1.61
N TRP A 78 1.31 -18.90 0.37
CA TRP A 78 0.99 -17.53 0.00
C TRP A 78 -0.50 -17.21 0.15
N LYS A 79 -1.35 -18.08 -0.41
CA LYS A 79 -2.80 -17.94 -0.27
C LYS A 79 -3.23 -17.93 1.20
N ARG A 80 -2.64 -18.81 2.03
CA ARG A 80 -2.89 -18.84 3.47
C ARG A 80 -2.47 -17.55 4.15
N ASN A 81 -1.29 -17.04 3.85
CA ASN A 81 -0.77 -15.78 4.40
C ASN A 81 -1.73 -14.60 4.10
N LEU A 82 -2.16 -14.47 2.84
CA LEU A 82 -3.10 -13.42 2.45
C LEU A 82 -4.47 -13.61 3.10
N THR A 83 -4.98 -14.85 3.17
CA THR A 83 -6.24 -15.18 3.84
C THR A 83 -6.21 -14.74 5.31
N GLU A 84 -5.14 -15.07 6.04
CA GLU A 84 -5.00 -14.71 7.46
C GLU A 84 -4.95 -13.18 7.66
N GLN A 85 -4.29 -12.45 6.75
CA GLN A 85 -4.27 -10.98 6.77
C GLN A 85 -5.68 -10.41 6.48
N PHE A 86 -6.32 -10.85 5.41
CA PHE A 86 -7.62 -10.31 4.97
C PHE A 86 -8.73 -10.61 5.97
N GLU A 87 -8.78 -11.81 6.53
CA GLU A 87 -9.71 -12.15 7.62
C GLU A 87 -9.50 -11.24 8.83
N ARG A 88 -8.25 -11.02 9.22
CA ARG A 88 -7.92 -10.14 10.33
C ARG A 88 -8.44 -8.72 10.06
N ARG A 89 -8.11 -8.14 8.90
CA ARG A 89 -8.53 -6.78 8.56
C ARG A 89 -10.04 -6.65 8.47
N ARG A 90 -10.70 -7.66 7.91
CA ARG A 90 -12.15 -7.69 7.87
C ARG A 90 -12.80 -7.75 9.26
N LYS A 91 -12.27 -8.60 10.15
CA LYS A 91 -12.73 -8.70 11.56
C LYS A 91 -12.49 -7.40 12.35
N GLN A 92 -11.44 -6.66 12.02
CA GLN A 92 -11.14 -5.35 12.58
C GLN A 92 -12.08 -4.23 12.08
N GLY A 93 -12.89 -4.49 11.05
CA GLY A 93 -13.86 -3.56 10.49
C GLY A 93 -13.36 -2.71 9.31
N PHE A 94 -12.20 -3.00 8.77
CA PHE A 94 -11.71 -2.31 7.57
C PHE A 94 -12.52 -2.68 6.33
N ALA A 95 -12.72 -1.69 5.45
CA ALA A 95 -13.33 -1.87 4.13
C ALA A 95 -12.28 -1.77 3.01
N TYR A 96 -11.15 -1.13 3.29
CA TYR A 96 -10.06 -0.90 2.35
C TYR A 96 -8.75 -1.44 2.89
N ILE A 97 -7.95 -2.01 1.99
CA ILE A 97 -6.57 -2.42 2.25
C ILE A 97 -5.65 -1.86 1.17
N GLU A 98 -4.39 -1.61 1.50
CA GLU A 98 -3.34 -1.52 0.49
C GLU A 98 -2.62 -2.87 0.39
N LEU A 99 -2.08 -3.18 -0.79
CA LEU A 99 -1.24 -4.35 -1.02
C LEU A 99 0.18 -3.89 -1.30
N ASP A 100 1.06 -4.08 -0.33
CA ASP A 100 2.47 -3.71 -0.42
C ASP A 100 3.33 -4.79 -1.10
N ASN A 101 4.48 -4.39 -1.62
CA ASN A 101 5.44 -5.22 -2.37
C ASN A 101 4.89 -5.91 -3.64
N PRO A 102 4.04 -5.24 -4.46
CA PRO A 102 3.52 -5.85 -5.69
C PRO A 102 4.62 -6.08 -6.74
N ASP A 103 5.70 -5.31 -6.71
CA ASP A 103 6.85 -5.39 -7.61
C ASP A 103 7.66 -6.68 -7.48
N ALA A 104 7.53 -7.38 -6.35
CA ALA A 104 8.15 -8.69 -6.14
C ALA A 104 7.41 -9.87 -6.82
N TYR A 105 6.25 -9.61 -7.43
CA TYR A 105 5.35 -10.61 -7.99
C TYR A 105 4.94 -10.28 -9.43
N SER A 106 4.49 -11.30 -10.18
CA SER A 106 3.90 -11.05 -11.49
C SER A 106 2.57 -10.30 -11.37
N VAL A 107 2.20 -9.56 -12.41
CA VAL A 107 0.88 -8.88 -12.46
C VAL A 107 -0.27 -9.86 -12.24
N ALA A 108 -0.17 -11.09 -12.77
CA ALA A 108 -1.19 -12.12 -12.60
C ALA A 108 -1.31 -12.58 -11.13
N ASP A 109 -0.20 -12.72 -10.41
CA ASP A 109 -0.22 -13.07 -8.99
C ASP A 109 -0.89 -11.96 -8.17
N VAL A 110 -0.54 -10.70 -8.45
CA VAL A 110 -1.14 -9.56 -7.75
C VAL A 110 -2.63 -9.43 -8.04
N VAL A 111 -3.07 -9.68 -9.28
CA VAL A 111 -4.51 -9.75 -9.62
C VAL A 111 -5.19 -10.85 -8.83
N GLY A 112 -4.58 -12.02 -8.70
CA GLY A 112 -5.10 -13.11 -7.85
C GLY A 112 -5.24 -12.71 -6.38
N ALA A 113 -4.33 -11.91 -5.84
CA ALA A 113 -4.47 -11.34 -4.50
C ALA A 113 -5.63 -10.35 -4.39
N VAL A 114 -5.86 -9.52 -5.42
CA VAL A 114 -7.00 -8.59 -5.48
C VAL A 114 -8.34 -9.35 -5.52
N GLU A 115 -8.43 -10.42 -6.31
CA GLU A 115 -9.61 -11.29 -6.36
C GLU A 115 -9.87 -11.97 -5.02
N LEU A 116 -8.81 -12.42 -4.36
CA LEU A 116 -8.92 -12.98 -3.01
C LEU A 116 -9.42 -11.93 -2.02
N ALA A 117 -8.88 -10.70 -2.03
CA ALA A 117 -9.36 -9.61 -1.18
C ALA A 117 -10.84 -9.30 -1.43
N GLU A 118 -11.28 -9.30 -2.68
CA GLU A 118 -12.68 -9.11 -3.06
C GLU A 118 -13.58 -10.18 -2.43
N SER A 119 -13.15 -11.43 -2.38
CA SER A 119 -13.91 -12.52 -1.77
C SER A 119 -14.14 -12.33 -0.26
N TYR A 120 -13.29 -11.53 0.40
CA TYR A 120 -13.45 -11.10 1.79
C TYR A 120 -14.22 -9.76 1.93
N GLY A 121 -14.71 -9.19 0.82
CA GLY A 121 -15.38 -7.89 0.81
C GLY A 121 -14.46 -6.71 1.13
N LEU A 122 -13.15 -6.86 0.87
CA LEU A 122 -12.14 -5.82 1.02
C LEU A 122 -11.86 -5.19 -0.35
N LYS A 123 -11.84 -3.86 -0.41
CA LYS A 123 -11.44 -3.06 -1.57
C LYS A 123 -9.94 -2.80 -1.52
N VAL A 124 -9.29 -2.76 -2.66
CA VAL A 124 -7.84 -2.63 -2.76
C VAL A 124 -7.44 -1.23 -3.21
N ILE A 125 -6.42 -0.69 -2.57
CA ILE A 125 -5.63 0.45 -3.04
C ILE A 125 -4.32 -0.12 -3.57
N ALA A 126 -4.01 0.16 -4.85
CA ALA A 126 -2.83 -0.34 -5.52
C ALA A 126 -1.59 0.46 -5.07
N LYS A 127 -0.62 -0.19 -4.43
CA LYS A 127 0.64 0.46 -4.06
C LYS A 127 1.66 0.30 -5.18
N ASN A 128 2.35 1.39 -5.48
CA ASN A 128 3.52 1.46 -6.37
C ASN A 128 3.38 0.67 -7.69
N PRO A 129 2.25 0.71 -8.42
CA PRO A 129 2.09 -0.10 -9.62
C PRO A 129 3.15 0.18 -10.70
N GLY A 130 3.76 1.37 -10.69
CA GLY A 130 4.83 1.75 -11.62
C GLY A 130 6.17 1.04 -11.40
N LEU A 131 6.34 0.31 -10.29
CA LEU A 131 7.57 -0.48 -10.03
C LEU A 131 7.45 -1.94 -10.50
N MET A 132 6.26 -2.39 -10.89
CA MET A 132 6.05 -3.78 -11.30
C MET A 132 6.78 -4.11 -12.59
N ASP A 133 7.33 -5.32 -12.66
CA ASP A 133 7.81 -5.88 -13.91
C ASP A 133 6.64 -6.15 -14.86
N GLY A 134 6.65 -5.48 -16.02
CA GLY A 134 5.58 -5.56 -17.00
C GLY A 134 4.53 -4.47 -16.90
N ASP A 135 3.42 -4.62 -17.62
CA ASP A 135 2.35 -3.63 -17.66
C ASP A 135 1.36 -3.84 -16.49
N PRO A 136 1.28 -2.92 -15.51
CA PRO A 136 0.39 -3.06 -14.37
C PRO A 136 -1.09 -2.84 -14.71
N LEU A 137 -1.45 -2.69 -16.00
CA LEU A 137 -2.80 -2.34 -16.41
C LEU A 137 -3.86 -3.29 -15.85
N ALA A 138 -3.64 -4.62 -15.92
CA ALA A 138 -4.60 -5.60 -15.43
C ALA A 138 -4.84 -5.48 -13.92
N TYR A 139 -3.81 -5.14 -13.15
CA TYR A 139 -3.93 -4.86 -11.72
C TYR A 139 -4.79 -3.61 -11.46
N VAL A 140 -4.43 -2.48 -12.07
CA VAL A 140 -5.10 -1.19 -11.83
C VAL A 140 -6.52 -1.17 -12.40
N ALA A 141 -6.75 -1.82 -13.56
CA ALA A 141 -8.07 -1.92 -14.18
C ALA A 141 -9.04 -2.84 -13.42
N HIS A 142 -8.55 -3.72 -12.53
CA HIS A 142 -9.41 -4.62 -11.81
C HIS A 142 -10.52 -3.86 -11.04
N ARG A 143 -11.78 -4.31 -11.16
CA ARG A 143 -12.95 -3.61 -10.60
C ARG A 143 -12.85 -3.33 -9.09
N ASN A 144 -12.15 -4.19 -8.35
CA ASN A 144 -11.94 -4.06 -6.91
C ASN A 144 -10.77 -3.17 -6.51
N VAL A 145 -10.07 -2.53 -7.47
CA VAL A 145 -9.05 -1.52 -7.20
C VAL A 145 -9.69 -0.13 -7.26
N TYR A 146 -9.60 0.62 -6.17
CA TYR A 146 -10.29 1.88 -5.95
C TYR A 146 -9.39 3.11 -5.89
N GLY A 147 -8.08 2.91 -5.86
CA GLY A 147 -7.11 4.00 -5.81
C GLY A 147 -5.69 3.51 -6.00
N ILE A 148 -4.77 4.45 -6.10
CA ILE A 148 -3.33 4.19 -6.23
C ILE A 148 -2.58 4.98 -5.16
N ILE A 149 -1.63 4.32 -4.49
CA ILE A 149 -0.60 4.97 -3.66
C ILE A 149 0.71 4.89 -4.41
N VAL A 150 1.42 6.01 -4.46
CA VAL A 150 2.74 6.13 -5.08
C VAL A 150 3.71 6.68 -4.06
N GLU A 151 4.66 5.89 -3.66
CA GLU A 151 5.77 6.33 -2.83
C GLU A 151 6.86 6.98 -3.68
N LYS A 152 7.75 7.68 -3.04
CA LYS A 152 8.88 8.38 -3.67
C LYS A 152 9.61 7.49 -4.68
N GLY A 153 9.63 7.92 -5.94
CA GLY A 153 10.36 7.25 -7.02
C GLY A 153 9.61 6.12 -7.73
N ALA A 154 8.40 5.76 -7.27
CA ALA A 154 7.60 4.69 -7.85
C ALA A 154 6.75 5.11 -9.07
N GLY A 155 6.84 6.36 -9.49
CA GLY A 155 6.12 6.93 -10.63
C GLY A 155 5.87 8.43 -10.49
N ASN A 156 5.35 9.05 -11.53
CA ASN A 156 5.01 10.47 -11.54
C ASN A 156 3.54 10.69 -11.92
N ALA A 157 3.05 11.94 -11.78
CA ALA A 157 1.65 12.26 -12.00
C ALA A 157 1.17 11.99 -13.44
N HIS A 158 2.01 12.22 -14.45
CA HIS A 158 1.66 11.94 -15.85
C HIS A 158 1.53 10.43 -16.10
N GLU A 159 2.45 9.63 -15.57
CA GLU A 159 2.40 8.17 -15.70
C GLU A 159 1.16 7.59 -15.02
N MET A 160 0.85 8.06 -13.81
CA MET A 160 -0.32 7.59 -13.08
C MET A 160 -1.62 8.04 -13.74
N ASP A 161 -1.67 9.25 -14.33
CA ASP A 161 -2.82 9.67 -15.12
C ASP A 161 -2.99 8.79 -16.36
N ALA A 162 -1.93 8.58 -17.12
CA ALA A 162 -1.97 7.71 -18.30
C ALA A 162 -2.42 6.27 -17.94
N LEU A 163 -1.97 5.75 -16.80
CA LEU A 163 -2.33 4.40 -16.34
C LEU A 163 -3.81 4.32 -15.97
N ARG A 164 -4.36 5.27 -15.20
CA ARG A 164 -5.78 5.27 -14.83
C ARG A 164 -6.70 5.52 -16.03
N GLN A 165 -6.28 6.36 -17.01
CA GLN A 165 -7.01 6.54 -18.29
C GLN A 165 -7.08 5.21 -19.06
N ARG A 166 -5.95 4.50 -19.23
CA ARG A 166 -5.90 3.19 -19.87
C ARG A 166 -6.74 2.14 -19.12
N ALA A 167 -6.80 2.24 -17.79
CA ALA A 167 -7.61 1.38 -16.94
C ALA A 167 -9.13 1.67 -17.02
N GLY A 168 -9.55 2.70 -17.76
CA GLY A 168 -10.94 3.14 -17.82
C GLY A 168 -11.44 3.78 -16.53
N LYS A 169 -10.56 4.29 -15.68
CA LYS A 169 -10.86 4.87 -14.37
C LYS A 169 -10.27 6.29 -14.21
N PRO A 170 -10.63 7.25 -15.07
CA PRO A 170 -9.99 8.58 -15.11
C PRO A 170 -10.10 9.37 -13.79
N ASP A 171 -11.14 9.12 -13.01
CA ASP A 171 -11.38 9.78 -11.71
C ASP A 171 -10.85 8.98 -10.52
N MET A 172 -10.15 7.86 -10.74
CA MET A 172 -9.59 7.08 -9.65
C MET A 172 -8.58 7.91 -8.85
N PRO A 173 -8.71 7.98 -7.51
CA PRO A 173 -7.79 8.78 -6.70
C PRO A 173 -6.37 8.22 -6.73
N VAL A 174 -5.40 9.13 -6.73
CA VAL A 174 -3.97 8.82 -6.64
C VAL A 174 -3.37 9.63 -5.51
N TRP A 175 -2.68 8.97 -4.61
CA TRP A 175 -1.97 9.60 -3.48
C TRP A 175 -0.47 9.43 -3.66
N PHE A 176 0.24 10.55 -3.79
CA PHE A 176 1.70 10.59 -3.77
C PHE A 176 2.15 10.82 -2.34
N VAL A 177 2.94 9.91 -1.82
CA VAL A 177 3.45 9.96 -0.44
C VAL A 177 4.95 10.16 -0.44
N PHE A 178 5.40 11.21 0.21
CA PHE A 178 6.81 11.55 0.34
C PHE A 178 7.22 11.61 1.82
N PHE A 179 8.41 11.16 2.09
CA PHE A 179 9.02 11.23 3.42
C PHE A 179 10.52 11.43 3.33
N ASP A 180 11.11 11.98 4.37
CA ASP A 180 12.56 12.07 4.51
C ASP A 180 13.07 10.91 5.37
N LYS A 181 13.93 10.04 4.80
CA LYS A 181 14.56 8.93 5.54
C LYS A 181 15.44 9.38 6.70
N ARG A 182 15.81 10.67 6.76
CA ARG A 182 16.56 11.29 7.86
C ARG A 182 16.01 12.68 8.14
N LYS A 183 15.73 12.99 9.40
CA LYS A 183 15.35 14.35 9.81
C LYS A 183 16.30 15.38 9.23
N GLY A 184 15.77 16.40 8.54
CA GLY A 184 16.50 17.57 8.09
C GLY A 184 17.14 17.51 6.70
N VAL A 185 16.91 16.46 5.91
CA VAL A 185 17.48 16.39 4.54
C VAL A 185 16.65 17.16 3.52
N GLY A 186 15.34 17.34 3.75
CA GLY A 186 14.44 18.14 2.90
C GLY A 186 14.24 17.63 1.46
N ALA A 187 14.84 16.50 1.08
CA ALA A 187 14.73 15.95 -0.26
C ALA A 187 13.30 15.45 -0.56
N GLY A 188 12.65 14.83 0.42
CA GLY A 188 11.25 14.41 0.33
C GLY A 188 10.32 15.60 0.19
N LYS A 189 10.52 16.66 0.97
CA LYS A 189 9.76 17.90 0.89
C LYS A 189 9.85 18.53 -0.49
N LYS A 190 11.07 18.70 -1.01
CA LYS A 190 11.29 19.27 -2.35
C LYS A 190 10.62 18.44 -3.44
N ALA A 191 10.70 17.11 -3.36
CA ALA A 191 10.03 16.21 -4.30
C ALA A 191 8.50 16.33 -4.21
N ALA A 192 7.93 16.43 -2.99
CA ALA A 192 6.51 16.65 -2.77
C ALA A 192 6.04 17.98 -3.38
N GLU A 193 6.77 19.09 -3.15
CA GLU A 193 6.45 20.40 -3.73
C GLU A 193 6.47 20.38 -5.27
N GLN A 194 7.45 19.71 -5.86
CA GLN A 194 7.53 19.54 -7.32
C GLN A 194 6.36 18.72 -7.87
N THR A 195 6.03 17.61 -7.21
CA THR A 195 4.91 16.75 -7.60
C THR A 195 3.58 17.47 -7.45
N THR A 196 3.39 18.27 -6.40
CA THR A 196 2.18 19.09 -6.20
C THR A 196 1.92 20.02 -7.38
N GLY A 197 2.95 20.69 -7.91
CA GLY A 197 2.82 21.57 -9.07
C GLY A 197 2.24 20.86 -10.31
N VAL A 198 2.53 19.59 -10.49
CA VAL A 198 2.03 18.77 -11.60
C VAL A 198 0.69 18.11 -11.23
N ALA A 199 0.58 17.55 -10.05
CA ALA A 199 -0.61 16.81 -9.59
C ALA A 199 -1.89 17.68 -9.61
N ARG A 200 -1.78 18.96 -9.31
CA ARG A 200 -2.89 19.92 -9.38
C ARG A 200 -3.55 20.04 -10.76
N GLN A 201 -2.88 19.60 -11.83
CA GLN A 201 -3.45 19.56 -13.18
C GLN A 201 -4.40 18.39 -13.39
N TYR A 202 -4.43 17.43 -12.46
CA TYR A 202 -5.21 16.21 -12.56
C TYR A 202 -6.21 16.08 -11.41
N ARG A 203 -7.46 15.84 -11.74
CA ARG A 203 -8.51 15.62 -10.75
C ARG A 203 -8.22 14.35 -9.93
N GLY A 204 -8.40 14.44 -8.61
CA GLY A 204 -8.25 13.30 -7.70
C GLY A 204 -6.81 12.88 -7.44
N MET A 205 -5.82 13.72 -7.75
CA MET A 205 -4.45 13.53 -7.35
C MET A 205 -4.12 14.34 -6.09
N HIS A 206 -3.56 13.69 -5.12
CA HIS A 206 -3.21 14.23 -3.80
C HIS A 206 -1.74 14.03 -3.52
N VAL A 207 -1.10 14.97 -2.86
CA VAL A 207 0.30 14.88 -2.47
C VAL A 207 0.41 15.09 -0.97
N SER A 208 1.09 14.21 -0.30
CA SER A 208 1.35 14.28 1.12
C SER A 208 2.85 14.12 1.42
N TYR A 209 3.28 14.77 2.50
CA TYR A 209 4.68 14.73 2.93
C TYR A 209 4.76 14.50 4.44
N SER A 210 5.56 13.53 4.86
CA SER A 210 5.87 13.28 6.27
C SER A 210 7.31 13.72 6.59
N PRO A 211 7.52 14.65 7.52
CA PRO A 211 8.86 15.12 7.91
C PRO A 211 9.62 14.13 8.82
N GLY A 212 8.99 13.06 9.25
CA GLY A 212 9.47 12.18 10.33
C GLY A 212 10.23 10.92 9.92
N GLY A 213 10.42 10.67 8.64
CA GLY A 213 11.22 9.53 8.16
C GLY A 213 10.49 8.19 8.05
N GLU A 214 9.30 8.05 8.61
CA GLU A 214 8.40 6.91 8.48
C GLU A 214 6.97 7.42 8.60
N TYR A 215 5.97 6.62 8.22
CA TYR A 215 4.53 6.97 8.24
C TYR A 215 3.95 7.32 9.61
N THR A 216 4.79 7.61 10.58
CA THR A 216 4.46 7.70 12.02
C THR A 216 4.01 9.07 12.50
N HIS A 217 3.98 10.09 11.65
CA HIS A 217 3.65 11.46 12.09
C HIS A 217 2.66 12.15 11.16
N SER A 218 1.85 13.02 11.74
CA SER A 218 0.88 13.87 11.03
C SER A 218 1.50 14.49 9.77
N VAL A 219 0.84 14.29 8.66
CA VAL A 219 1.26 14.76 7.35
C VAL A 219 0.77 16.18 7.17
N ASP A 220 1.67 17.11 6.87
CA ASP A 220 1.26 18.39 6.32
C ASP A 220 0.78 18.18 4.89
N GLU A 221 -0.51 18.38 4.64
CA GLU A 221 -1.03 18.45 3.29
C GLU A 221 -0.40 19.66 2.62
N ILE A 222 0.44 19.41 1.62
CA ILE A 222 0.97 20.48 0.77
C ILE A 222 -0.11 20.77 -0.28
N ALA A 223 -1.06 21.61 0.12
CA ALA A 223 -2.19 22.02 -0.70
C ALA A 223 -1.76 22.76 -1.99
#